data_646cab32f1439ff8d8f1f76166fa7be4
#
_entry.id   646cab32f1439ff8d8f1f76166fa7be4
#
_cell.length_a   1.000
_cell.length_b   1.000
_cell.length_c   1.000
_cell.angle_alpha   90.00
_cell.angle_beta   90.00
_cell.angle_gamma   90.00
#
_symmetry.space_group_name_H-M   'P 1'
#
loop_
_entity.id
_entity.type
_entity.pdbx_description
1 polymer ?
#
loop_
_entity_poly.entity_id
_entity_poly.type
_entity_poly.pdbx_seq_one_letter_code
_entity_poly.pdbx_strand_id
1 'polypeptide(L)'
;MDLNNIDISKLPAEIRKEFKQLRVLHAEQKIKSKARDDFMSFVKAVWPEFIEGPHHRVIAKKFNDLATGKITRLIVNMPPRHTKSEFASYLLPAWMVGRNPKLKIIQATHTGELAVRFGRKAKTLIDSEEYAKIFETRLREDSQAAGRWE
;
A
#
# COMPACT_ATOMS: atom_id res chain seq x y z
N MET A 1 12.10 -15.66 16.94
CA MET A 1 13.58 -15.69 16.93
C MET A 1 14.05 -14.52 16.07
N ASP A 2 14.79 -13.57 16.64
CA ASP A 2 15.22 -12.39 15.89
C ASP A 2 16.56 -12.69 15.19
N LEU A 3 16.51 -12.91 13.89
CA LEU A 3 17.66 -13.28 13.06
C LEU A 3 18.76 -12.19 13.04
N ASN A 4 18.45 -10.97 13.52
CA ASN A 4 19.41 -9.86 13.53
C ASN A 4 20.45 -9.95 14.64
N ASN A 5 20.21 -10.71 15.71
CA ASN A 5 21.08 -10.81 16.87
C ASN A 5 22.07 -11.99 16.83
N ILE A 6 22.14 -12.73 15.70
CA ILE A 6 23.06 -13.84 15.57
C ILE A 6 24.40 -13.36 15.02
N ASP A 7 25.49 -13.60 15.75
CA ASP A 7 26.84 -13.32 15.26
C ASP A 7 27.25 -14.35 14.20
N ILE A 8 27.26 -13.90 12.93
CA ILE A 8 27.59 -14.73 11.76
C ILE A 8 29.08 -14.76 11.44
N SER A 9 29.92 -14.03 12.18
CA SER A 9 31.35 -13.91 11.89
C SER A 9 32.12 -15.23 11.99
N LYS A 10 31.62 -16.12 12.87
CA LYS A 10 32.23 -17.43 13.17
C LYS A 10 31.72 -18.57 12.29
N LEU A 11 30.74 -18.33 11.40
CA LEU A 11 30.17 -19.35 10.54
C LEU A 11 31.03 -19.56 9.27
N PRO A 12 31.04 -20.78 8.69
CA PRO A 12 31.66 -21.08 7.40
C PRO A 12 31.11 -20.13 6.32
N ALA A 13 31.93 -19.87 5.27
CA ALA A 13 31.61 -18.86 4.26
C ALA A 13 30.28 -19.14 3.52
N GLU A 14 29.98 -20.40 3.23
CA GLU A 14 28.75 -20.84 2.56
C GLU A 14 27.54 -20.57 3.45
N ILE A 15 27.56 -21.01 4.72
CA ILE A 15 26.48 -20.80 5.70
C ILE A 15 26.28 -19.29 5.94
N ARG A 16 27.34 -18.51 5.94
CA ARG A 16 27.26 -17.05 6.07
C ARG A 16 26.53 -16.41 4.90
N LYS A 17 26.74 -16.91 3.66
CA LYS A 17 26.05 -16.43 2.47
C LYS A 17 24.55 -16.75 2.52
N GLU A 18 24.19 -17.98 2.87
CA GLU A 18 22.79 -18.40 3.02
C GLU A 18 22.10 -17.60 4.13
N PHE A 19 22.76 -17.39 5.25
CA PHE A 19 22.21 -16.63 6.36
C PHE A 19 21.97 -15.15 6.01
N LYS A 20 22.85 -14.54 5.22
CA LYS A 20 22.63 -13.19 4.67
C LYS A 20 21.39 -13.15 3.76
N GLN A 21 21.22 -14.13 2.89
CA GLN A 21 20.04 -14.23 2.02
C GLN A 21 18.75 -14.39 2.84
N LEU A 22 18.76 -15.26 3.86
CA LEU A 22 17.61 -15.44 4.75
C LEU A 22 17.27 -14.17 5.52
N ARG A 23 18.26 -13.39 5.96
CA ARG A 23 18.02 -12.08 6.59
C ARG A 23 17.32 -11.11 5.65
N VAL A 24 17.76 -11.04 4.39
CA VAL A 24 17.13 -10.18 3.37
C VAL A 24 15.69 -10.60 3.14
N LEU A 25 15.46 -11.88 2.88
CA LEU A 25 14.10 -12.43 2.68
C LEU A 25 13.18 -12.17 3.89
N HIS A 26 13.68 -12.37 5.09
CA HIS A 26 12.93 -12.10 6.32
C HIS A 26 12.59 -10.61 6.48
N ALA A 27 13.54 -9.72 6.15
CA ALA A 27 13.31 -8.28 6.19
C ALA A 27 12.26 -7.85 5.15
N GLU A 28 12.32 -8.39 3.93
CA GLU A 28 11.32 -8.16 2.88
C GLU A 28 9.92 -8.66 3.28
N GLN A 29 9.83 -9.86 3.86
CA GLN A 29 8.57 -10.39 4.37
C GLN A 29 7.98 -9.54 5.49
N LYS A 30 8.82 -9.01 6.38
CA LYS A 30 8.39 -8.12 7.45
C LYS A 30 7.86 -6.79 6.90
N ILE A 31 8.53 -6.21 5.89
CA ILE A 31 8.06 -5.01 5.19
C ILE A 31 6.73 -5.29 4.48
N LYS A 32 6.62 -6.40 3.78
CA LYS A 32 5.40 -6.85 3.08
C LYS A 32 4.22 -7.01 4.05
N SER A 33 4.41 -7.73 5.15
CA SER A 33 3.38 -7.90 6.17
C SER A 33 2.94 -6.57 6.75
N LYS A 34 3.89 -5.71 7.13
CA LYS A 34 3.58 -4.40 7.68
C LYS A 34 2.83 -3.51 6.69
N ALA A 35 3.21 -3.52 5.40
CA ALA A 35 2.52 -2.76 4.36
C ALA A 35 1.09 -3.26 4.09
N ARG A 36 0.81 -4.55 4.31
CA ARG A 36 -0.55 -5.09 4.24
C ARG A 36 -1.45 -4.58 5.37
N ASP A 37 -0.90 -4.42 6.57
CA ASP A 37 -1.68 -4.15 7.77
C ASP A 37 -1.73 -2.67 8.14
N ASP A 38 -0.77 -1.86 7.68
CA ASP A 38 -0.65 -0.44 8.01
C ASP A 38 -0.54 0.42 6.75
N PHE A 39 -1.47 1.36 6.61
CA PHE A 39 -1.58 2.22 5.43
C PHE A 39 -0.32 3.07 5.20
N MET A 40 0.29 3.64 6.26
CA MET A 40 1.50 4.44 6.08
C MET A 40 2.70 3.59 5.62
N SER A 41 2.80 2.37 6.11
CA SER A 41 3.82 1.42 5.66
C SER A 41 3.61 1.01 4.20
N PHE A 42 2.36 0.88 3.76
CA PHE A 42 2.02 0.68 2.35
C PHE A 42 2.44 1.88 1.49
N VAL A 43 2.09 3.11 1.92
CA VAL A 43 2.47 4.33 1.20
C VAL A 43 3.97 4.40 0.98
N LYS A 44 4.77 4.15 2.02
CA LYS A 44 6.25 4.16 1.93
C LYS A 44 6.81 3.06 1.02
N ALA A 45 6.14 1.93 0.95
CA ALA A 45 6.56 0.82 0.11
C ALA A 45 6.31 1.08 -1.39
N VAL A 46 5.19 1.76 -1.74
CA VAL A 46 4.82 2.05 -3.14
C VAL A 46 5.25 3.45 -3.61
N TRP A 47 5.67 4.30 -2.69
CA TRP A 47 6.13 5.65 -2.98
C TRP A 47 7.37 5.98 -2.13
N PRO A 48 8.56 5.52 -2.53
CA PRO A 48 9.80 5.65 -1.75
C PRO A 48 10.22 7.09 -1.45
N GLU A 49 9.96 8.03 -2.38
CA GLU A 49 10.29 9.46 -2.21
C GLU A 49 9.29 10.23 -1.34
N PHE A 50 8.27 9.54 -0.79
CA PHE A 50 7.25 10.20 0.03
C PHE A 50 7.84 10.76 1.33
N ILE A 51 7.66 12.07 1.52
CA ILE A 51 8.07 12.78 2.73
C ILE A 51 6.91 12.81 3.71
N GLU A 52 7.05 12.06 4.81
CA GLU A 52 6.02 11.96 5.85
C GLU A 52 6.01 13.19 6.76
N GLY A 53 4.83 13.85 6.85
CA GLY A 53 4.56 14.90 7.82
C GLY A 53 3.62 14.42 8.94
N PRO A 54 3.49 15.19 10.04
CA PRO A 54 2.61 14.82 11.18
C PRO A 54 1.16 14.57 10.79
N HIS A 55 0.61 15.39 9.89
CA HIS A 55 -0.77 15.26 9.40
C HIS A 55 -1.00 13.95 8.63
N HIS A 56 0.01 13.44 7.91
CA HIS A 56 -0.08 12.16 7.22
C HIS A 56 -0.27 10.98 8.19
N ARG A 57 0.40 11.01 9.35
CA ARG A 57 0.24 9.98 10.39
C ARG A 57 -1.17 9.95 10.96
N VAL A 58 -1.75 11.13 11.19
CA VAL A 58 -3.13 11.24 11.71
C VAL A 58 -4.11 10.63 10.71
N ILE A 59 -3.99 10.96 9.42
CA ILE A 59 -4.87 10.43 8.38
C ILE A 59 -4.67 8.93 8.21
N ALA A 60 -3.43 8.45 8.13
CA ALA A 60 -3.13 7.04 7.97
C ALA A 60 -3.73 6.19 9.09
N LYS A 61 -3.66 6.67 10.35
CA LYS A 61 -4.32 6.01 11.47
C LYS A 61 -5.84 5.92 11.28
N LYS A 62 -6.49 6.98 10.78
CA LYS A 62 -7.92 6.97 10.48
C LYS A 62 -8.26 6.05 9.30
N PHE A 63 -7.40 5.95 8.31
CA PHE A 63 -7.57 4.99 7.21
C PHE A 63 -7.40 3.54 7.67
N ASN A 64 -6.49 3.26 8.59
CA ASN A 64 -6.41 1.96 9.25
C ASN A 64 -7.71 1.62 10.03
N ASP A 65 -8.23 2.58 10.80
CA ASP A 65 -9.49 2.43 11.53
C ASP A 65 -10.68 2.18 10.57
N LEU A 66 -10.71 2.85 9.40
CA LEU A 66 -11.72 2.68 8.36
C LEU A 66 -11.62 1.28 7.72
N ALA A 67 -10.43 0.87 7.32
CA ALA A 67 -10.20 -0.40 6.65
C ALA A 67 -10.45 -1.63 7.54
N THR A 68 -10.34 -1.46 8.86
CA THR A 68 -10.68 -2.49 9.86
C THR A 68 -12.14 -2.46 10.31
N GLY A 69 -12.95 -1.51 9.79
CA GLY A 69 -14.35 -1.34 10.17
C GLY A 69 -14.57 -0.73 11.56
N LYS A 70 -13.52 -0.28 12.23
CA LYS A 70 -13.61 0.40 13.53
C LYS A 70 -14.35 1.73 13.44
N ILE A 71 -14.24 2.42 12.31
CA ILE A 71 -15.07 3.54 11.91
C ILE A 71 -15.67 3.27 10.54
N THR A 72 -16.89 3.73 10.29
CA THR A 72 -17.61 3.51 9.03
C THR A 72 -17.78 4.78 8.21
N ARG A 73 -17.50 5.94 8.80
CA ARG A 73 -17.62 7.26 8.16
C ARG A 73 -16.41 8.10 8.54
N LEU A 74 -15.84 8.79 7.56
CA LEU A 74 -14.69 9.66 7.77
C LEU A 74 -14.81 10.88 6.86
N ILE A 75 -14.69 12.08 7.46
CA ILE A 75 -14.57 13.34 6.73
C ILE A 75 -13.13 13.83 6.92
N VAL A 76 -12.45 14.16 5.82
CA VAL A 76 -11.06 14.65 5.83
C VAL A 76 -11.02 16.06 5.26
N ASN A 77 -10.82 17.05 6.11
CA ASN A 77 -10.61 18.44 5.73
C ASN A 77 -9.13 18.78 5.84
N MET A 78 -8.53 19.17 4.73
CA MET A 78 -7.12 19.57 4.65
C MET A 78 -6.94 20.67 3.61
N PRO A 79 -5.94 21.55 3.79
CA PRO A 79 -5.56 22.51 2.78
C PRO A 79 -5.19 21.85 1.44
N PRO A 80 -5.26 22.58 0.33
CA PRO A 80 -4.72 22.12 -0.95
C PRO A 80 -3.22 21.76 -0.85
N ARG A 81 -2.76 20.87 -1.72
CA ARG A 81 -1.34 20.45 -1.82
C ARG A 81 -0.78 19.70 -0.60
N HIS A 82 -1.64 19.19 0.29
CA HIS A 82 -1.25 18.35 1.43
C HIS A 82 -1.54 16.85 1.20
N THR A 83 -1.43 16.39 -0.04
CA THR A 83 -1.57 14.98 -0.46
C THR A 83 -2.93 14.32 -0.16
N LYS A 84 -3.95 15.08 0.29
CA LYS A 84 -5.28 14.54 0.63
C LYS A 84 -5.86 13.65 -0.45
N SER A 85 -5.89 14.15 -1.69
CA SER A 85 -6.47 13.40 -2.82
C SER A 85 -5.62 12.20 -3.23
N GLU A 86 -4.30 12.31 -3.16
CA GLU A 86 -3.41 11.16 -3.41
C GLU A 86 -3.66 10.05 -2.39
N PHE A 87 -3.82 10.41 -1.12
CA PHE A 87 -4.09 9.44 -0.06
C PHE A 87 -5.51 8.85 -0.18
N ALA A 88 -6.55 9.68 -0.26
CA ALA A 88 -7.94 9.24 -0.16
C ALA A 88 -8.49 8.65 -1.48
N SER A 89 -8.11 9.23 -2.63
CA SER A 89 -8.72 8.87 -3.92
C SER A 89 -7.85 7.96 -4.80
N TYR A 90 -6.64 7.64 -4.35
CA TYR A 90 -5.67 6.85 -5.11
C TYR A 90 -5.08 5.71 -4.27
N LEU A 91 -4.31 6.04 -3.22
CA LEU A 91 -3.58 5.05 -2.43
C LEU A 91 -4.52 4.22 -1.54
N LEU A 92 -5.51 4.85 -0.89
CA LEU A 92 -6.45 4.13 -0.03
C LEU A 92 -7.29 3.09 -0.78
N PRO A 93 -7.93 3.41 -1.93
CA PRO A 93 -8.66 2.41 -2.71
C PRO A 93 -7.78 1.23 -3.13
N ALA A 94 -6.57 1.49 -3.64
CA ALA A 94 -5.64 0.44 -4.03
C ALA A 94 -5.24 -0.46 -2.85
N TRP A 95 -4.93 0.13 -1.69
CA TRP A 95 -4.60 -0.62 -0.48
C TRP A 95 -5.76 -1.45 0.03
N MET A 96 -6.98 -0.90 0.05
CA MET A 96 -8.18 -1.62 0.50
C MET A 96 -8.52 -2.81 -0.39
N VAL A 97 -8.42 -2.66 -1.72
CA VAL A 97 -8.62 -3.75 -2.69
C VAL A 97 -7.54 -4.82 -2.53
N GLY A 98 -6.28 -4.44 -2.30
CA GLY A 98 -5.20 -5.40 -2.05
C GLY A 98 -5.44 -6.25 -0.80
N ARG A 99 -6.01 -5.67 0.26
CA ARG A 99 -6.39 -6.38 1.49
C ARG A 99 -7.62 -7.27 1.32
N ASN A 100 -8.57 -6.81 0.52
CA ASN A 100 -9.80 -7.55 0.26
C ASN A 100 -10.24 -7.37 -1.21
N PRO A 101 -9.84 -8.28 -2.11
CA PRO A 101 -10.17 -8.22 -3.53
C PRO A 101 -11.67 -8.28 -3.85
N LYS A 102 -12.50 -8.71 -2.89
CA LYS A 102 -13.96 -8.75 -3.05
C LYS A 102 -14.63 -7.40 -2.78
N LEU A 103 -13.87 -6.41 -2.33
CA LEU A 103 -14.39 -5.10 -1.99
C LEU A 103 -14.79 -4.34 -3.25
N LYS A 104 -15.99 -3.79 -3.25
CA LYS A 104 -16.48 -2.88 -4.31
C LYS A 104 -16.33 -1.44 -3.85
N ILE A 105 -15.60 -0.64 -4.60
CA ILE A 105 -15.35 0.78 -4.29
C ILE A 105 -16.00 1.63 -5.36
N ILE A 106 -16.83 2.59 -4.93
CA ILE A 106 -17.40 3.62 -5.79
C ILE A 106 -16.73 4.93 -5.45
N GLN A 107 -16.11 5.56 -6.44
CA GLN A 107 -15.47 6.86 -6.30
C GLN A 107 -16.28 7.93 -7.01
N ALA A 108 -16.82 8.88 -6.25
CA ALA A 108 -17.56 10.02 -6.77
C ALA A 108 -16.70 11.29 -6.66
N THR A 109 -16.70 12.11 -7.71
CA THR A 109 -16.04 13.40 -7.78
C THR A 109 -16.94 14.42 -8.47
N HIS A 110 -16.59 15.72 -8.43
CA HIS A 110 -17.41 16.73 -9.07
C HIS A 110 -17.37 16.70 -10.61
N THR A 111 -16.37 16.03 -11.23
CA THR A 111 -16.31 15.80 -12.68
C THR A 111 -15.97 14.36 -13.00
N GLY A 112 -16.57 13.81 -14.07
CA GLY A 112 -16.25 12.46 -14.55
C GLY A 112 -14.77 12.30 -14.95
N GLU A 113 -14.15 13.34 -15.50
CA GLU A 113 -12.74 13.33 -15.86
C GLU A 113 -11.84 13.10 -14.66
N LEU A 114 -12.13 13.75 -13.52
CA LEU A 114 -11.37 13.59 -12.30
C LEU A 114 -11.54 12.17 -11.72
N ALA A 115 -12.74 11.60 -11.77
CA ALA A 115 -13.00 10.22 -11.37
C ALA A 115 -12.18 9.23 -12.20
N VAL A 116 -12.20 9.38 -13.53
CA VAL A 116 -11.41 8.54 -14.45
C VAL A 116 -9.91 8.67 -14.20
N ARG A 117 -9.43 9.89 -13.94
CA ARG A 117 -8.01 10.14 -13.62
C ARG A 117 -7.56 9.37 -12.38
N PHE A 118 -8.31 9.42 -11.28
CA PHE A 118 -7.97 8.69 -10.07
C PHE A 118 -8.15 7.17 -10.25
N GLY A 119 -9.17 6.74 -10.97
CA GLY A 119 -9.35 5.34 -11.32
C GLY A 119 -8.16 4.77 -12.09
N ARG A 120 -7.66 5.51 -13.09
CA ARG A 120 -6.44 5.13 -13.83
C ARG A 120 -5.21 5.06 -12.94
N LYS A 121 -5.00 6.05 -12.06
CA LYS A 121 -3.88 6.02 -11.11
C LYS A 121 -3.91 4.79 -10.23
N ALA A 122 -5.08 4.48 -9.63
CA ALA A 122 -5.25 3.30 -8.79
C ALA A 122 -4.99 2.01 -9.58
N LYS A 123 -5.52 1.92 -10.80
CA LYS A 123 -5.28 0.79 -11.71
C LYS A 123 -3.79 0.60 -12.01
N THR A 124 -3.09 1.67 -12.42
CA THR A 124 -1.66 1.63 -12.71
C THR A 124 -0.83 1.19 -11.49
N LEU A 125 -1.22 1.64 -10.30
CA LEU A 125 -0.55 1.19 -9.08
C LEU A 125 -0.76 -0.32 -8.83
N ILE A 126 -1.99 -0.80 -8.96
CA ILE A 126 -2.31 -2.23 -8.76
C ILE A 126 -1.54 -3.12 -9.75
N ASP A 127 -1.25 -2.61 -10.94
CA ASP A 127 -0.50 -3.29 -11.99
C ASP A 127 1.02 -3.15 -11.85
N SER A 128 1.51 -2.39 -10.86
CA SER A 128 2.94 -2.15 -10.65
C SER A 128 3.65 -3.32 -9.93
N GLU A 129 4.96 -3.42 -10.15
CA GLU A 129 5.81 -4.41 -9.46
C GLU A 129 5.87 -4.18 -7.96
N GLU A 130 5.89 -2.93 -7.52
CA GLU A 130 5.92 -2.55 -6.11
C GLU A 130 4.67 -3.05 -5.38
N TYR A 131 3.51 -2.89 -6.00
CA TYR A 131 2.25 -3.39 -5.46
C TYR A 131 2.23 -4.92 -5.44
N ALA A 132 2.73 -5.55 -6.50
CA ALA A 132 2.83 -7.00 -6.63
C ALA A 132 3.71 -7.65 -5.55
N LYS A 133 4.72 -6.94 -5.07
CA LYS A 133 5.55 -7.41 -3.94
C LYS A 133 4.77 -7.46 -2.63
N ILE A 134 3.69 -6.67 -2.48
CA ILE A 134 2.89 -6.57 -1.26
C ILE A 134 1.65 -7.45 -1.33
N PHE A 135 0.90 -7.37 -2.43
CA PHE A 135 -0.38 -8.05 -2.62
C PHE A 135 -0.32 -9.04 -3.80
N GLU A 136 -1.12 -10.10 -3.71
CA GLU A 136 -1.26 -11.09 -4.78
C GLU A 136 -2.39 -10.72 -5.77
N THR A 137 -3.17 -9.69 -5.43
CA THR A 137 -4.28 -9.18 -6.24
C THR A 137 -3.77 -8.69 -7.58
N ARG A 138 -4.48 -9.09 -8.66
CA ARG A 138 -4.19 -8.70 -10.04
C ARG A 138 -5.47 -8.17 -10.70
N LEU A 139 -5.28 -7.33 -11.69
CA LEU A 139 -6.37 -6.90 -12.56
C LEU A 139 -6.81 -8.04 -13.46
N ARG A 140 -8.11 -8.16 -13.68
CA ARG A 140 -8.66 -9.07 -14.67
C ARG A 140 -8.37 -8.56 -16.08
N GLU A 141 -7.95 -9.44 -16.97
CA GLU A 141 -7.61 -9.10 -18.36
C GLU A 141 -8.82 -8.62 -19.17
N ASP A 142 -10.02 -9.13 -18.85
CA ASP A 142 -11.27 -8.85 -19.56
C ASP A 142 -12.02 -7.60 -19.05
N SER A 143 -11.55 -6.94 -17.99
CA SER A 143 -12.22 -5.79 -17.37
C SER A 143 -11.27 -4.61 -17.12
N GLN A 144 -10.84 -3.99 -18.22
CA GLN A 144 -9.83 -2.94 -18.17
C GLN A 144 -10.29 -1.56 -18.67
N ALA A 145 -11.59 -1.29 -18.71
CA ALA A 145 -12.11 0.02 -19.10
C ALA A 145 -11.65 1.13 -18.15
N ALA A 146 -11.43 2.35 -18.68
CA ALA A 146 -10.87 3.46 -17.89
C ALA A 146 -11.74 3.91 -16.70
N GLY A 147 -13.06 3.71 -16.78
CA GLY A 147 -14.01 4.14 -15.74
C GLY A 147 -14.55 3.01 -14.87
N ARG A 148 -14.30 1.74 -15.25
CA ARG A 148 -14.70 0.55 -14.49
C ARG A 148 -13.70 -0.58 -14.76
N TRP A 149 -13.10 -1.12 -13.72
CA TRP A 149 -12.15 -2.23 -13.80
C TRP A 149 -12.30 -3.17 -12.58
N GLU A 150 -11.93 -4.42 -12.76
CA GLU A 150 -12.00 -5.47 -11.74
C GLU A 150 -10.66 -6.22 -11.58
#